data_8b18dc9921d95bae53b5bc654f15f40a
#
_entry.id   8b18dc9921d95bae53b5bc654f15f40a
#
_cell.length_a   1.000
_cell.length_b   1.000
_cell.length_c   1.000
_cell.angle_alpha   90.00
_cell.angle_beta   90.00
_cell.angle_gamma   90.00
#
_symmetry.space_group_name_H-M   'P 1'
#
loop_
_entity.id
_entity.type
_entity.pdbx_description
1 polymer ?
#
loop_
_entity_poly.entity_id
_entity_poly.type
_entity_poly.pdbx_seq_one_letter_code
_entity_poly.pdbx_strand_id
1 'polypeptide(L)'
;MSTLNCKSLVKSFSGNHVVKNVSLDLESGNIVGLLGPNGAGKTTTFYMIVGLVRVDSGWIKIDDTDISFMPMHTRFIHGISYLPQEPSIFREMTAKENIVAILQTNKKLSKNDINQALDNLITKLDLMNFLNTKGIQLSGGERRRVEIARALALKPKFLLLDEPFAGIDPISVIEIQKIIKELANDGIGILITDHNVRETLNICDKSYVINAGEVIASGSSKELIKNKIVKEVYLG
;
A
#
# COMPACT_ATOMS: atom_id res chain seq x y z
N MET A 1 6.49 -10.99 -15.17
CA MET A 1 6.05 -9.79 -14.41
C MET A 1 4.57 -9.93 -14.11
N SER A 2 4.14 -9.65 -12.88
CA SER A 2 2.71 -9.63 -12.55
C SER A 2 2.16 -8.21 -12.70
N THR A 3 0.86 -8.11 -13.02
CA THR A 3 0.17 -6.82 -13.20
C THR A 3 -1.09 -6.76 -12.34
N LEU A 4 -1.36 -5.60 -11.75
CA LEU A 4 -2.62 -5.26 -11.12
C LEU A 4 -3.28 -4.17 -11.95
N ASN A 5 -4.39 -4.49 -12.58
CA ASN A 5 -5.11 -3.60 -13.48
C ASN A 5 -6.49 -3.28 -12.93
N CYS A 6 -6.84 -2.00 -12.94
CA CYS A 6 -8.14 -1.49 -12.57
C CYS A 6 -8.71 -0.71 -13.75
N LYS A 7 -9.94 -0.99 -14.16
CA LYS A 7 -10.53 -0.28 -15.28
C LYS A 7 -11.95 0.17 -15.01
N SER A 8 -12.18 1.45 -15.28
CA SER A 8 -13.49 2.10 -15.22
C SER A 8 -14.21 1.89 -13.88
N LEU A 9 -13.44 1.98 -12.77
CA LEU A 9 -14.01 1.79 -11.44
C LEU A 9 -15.01 2.89 -11.12
N VAL A 10 -16.18 2.49 -10.64
CA VAL A 10 -17.25 3.39 -10.19
C VAL A 10 -17.69 3.00 -8.79
N LYS A 11 -17.91 4.00 -7.94
CA LYS A 11 -18.51 3.84 -6.62
C LYS A 11 -19.38 5.01 -6.22
N SER A 12 -20.58 4.70 -5.77
CA SER A 12 -21.52 5.67 -5.22
C SER A 12 -21.93 5.31 -3.79
N PHE A 13 -22.14 6.32 -2.97
CA PHE A 13 -22.72 6.17 -1.63
C PHE A 13 -23.93 7.10 -1.51
N SER A 14 -25.08 6.55 -1.16
CA SER A 14 -26.33 7.31 -0.98
C SER A 14 -26.63 8.28 -2.16
N GLY A 15 -26.42 7.81 -3.38
CA GLY A 15 -26.65 8.58 -4.60
C GLY A 15 -25.50 9.52 -5.02
N ASN A 16 -24.49 9.72 -4.19
CA ASN A 16 -23.34 10.55 -4.52
C ASN A 16 -22.23 9.69 -5.20
N HIS A 17 -21.83 10.07 -6.41
CA HIS A 17 -20.72 9.45 -7.13
C HIS A 17 -19.38 9.90 -6.56
N VAL A 18 -18.75 9.04 -5.72
CA VAL A 18 -17.45 9.30 -5.10
C VAL A 18 -16.30 8.90 -6.03
N VAL A 19 -16.46 7.82 -6.79
CA VAL A 19 -15.55 7.39 -7.85
C VAL A 19 -16.38 7.21 -9.12
N LYS A 20 -16.00 7.89 -10.22
CA LYS A 20 -16.83 7.98 -11.43
C LYS A 20 -16.33 7.13 -12.58
N ASN A 21 -15.03 7.08 -12.83
CA ASN A 21 -14.42 6.30 -13.90
C ASN A 21 -12.90 6.21 -13.70
N VAL A 22 -12.46 5.60 -12.61
CA VAL A 22 -11.03 5.53 -12.31
C VAL A 22 -10.43 4.28 -12.94
N SER A 23 -9.35 4.48 -13.72
CA SER A 23 -8.53 3.39 -14.25
C SER A 23 -7.08 3.62 -13.85
N LEU A 24 -6.40 2.56 -13.44
CA LEU A 24 -4.97 2.57 -13.11
C LEU A 24 -4.36 1.19 -13.35
N ASP A 25 -3.07 1.19 -13.57
CA ASP A 25 -2.23 -0.01 -13.73
C ASP A 25 -1.03 0.05 -12.79
N LEU A 26 -0.63 -1.09 -12.28
CA LEU A 26 0.54 -1.30 -11.44
C LEU A 26 1.23 -2.59 -11.87
N GLU A 27 2.50 -2.52 -12.20
CA GLU A 27 3.36 -3.67 -12.51
C GLU A 27 4.20 -4.04 -11.28
N SER A 28 4.52 -5.32 -11.15
CA SER A 28 5.47 -5.76 -10.12
C SER A 28 6.84 -5.11 -10.34
N GLY A 29 7.43 -4.60 -9.28
CA GLY A 29 8.68 -3.84 -9.31
C GLY A 29 8.52 -2.33 -9.47
N ASN A 30 7.30 -1.82 -9.69
CA ASN A 30 7.04 -0.40 -9.80
C ASN A 30 6.36 0.17 -8.56
N ILE A 31 6.60 1.46 -8.30
CA ILE A 31 5.92 2.24 -7.26
C ILE A 31 4.95 3.20 -7.94
N VAL A 32 3.67 3.05 -7.66
CA VAL A 32 2.61 3.89 -8.22
C VAL A 32 1.95 4.72 -7.12
N GLY A 33 1.85 6.03 -7.33
CA GLY A 33 1.15 6.96 -6.44
C GLY A 33 -0.29 7.18 -6.87
N LEU A 34 -1.22 7.20 -5.89
CA LEU A 34 -2.61 7.62 -6.06
C LEU A 34 -2.82 8.91 -5.26
N LEU A 35 -2.75 10.05 -5.93
CA LEU A 35 -2.66 11.38 -5.35
C LEU A 35 -3.93 12.19 -5.60
N GLY A 36 -4.11 13.28 -4.86
CA GLY A 36 -5.24 14.20 -5.03
C GLY A 36 -5.66 14.85 -3.72
N PRO A 37 -6.51 15.87 -3.74
CA PRO A 37 -7.00 16.56 -2.55
C PRO A 37 -7.87 15.66 -1.67
N ASN A 38 -8.18 16.13 -0.46
CA ASN A 38 -9.12 15.45 0.44
C ASN A 38 -10.50 15.36 -0.21
N GLY A 39 -11.17 14.21 -0.07
CA GLY A 39 -12.47 13.95 -0.70
C GLY A 39 -12.42 13.63 -2.20
N ALA A 40 -11.24 13.56 -2.83
CA ALA A 40 -11.12 13.29 -4.27
C ALA A 40 -11.53 11.86 -4.68
N GLY A 41 -11.70 10.93 -3.73
CA GLY A 41 -12.03 9.53 -4.02
C GLY A 41 -10.85 8.56 -3.92
N LYS A 42 -9.65 9.01 -3.49
CA LYS A 42 -8.45 8.17 -3.33
C LYS A 42 -8.69 6.95 -2.45
N THR A 43 -9.06 7.18 -1.19
CA THR A 43 -9.29 6.12 -0.19
C THR A 43 -10.37 5.15 -0.65
N THR A 44 -11.45 5.64 -1.28
CA THR A 44 -12.50 4.77 -1.83
C THR A 44 -11.97 3.91 -2.95
N THR A 45 -11.20 4.48 -3.89
CA THR A 45 -10.55 3.72 -4.97
C THR A 45 -9.62 2.66 -4.40
N PHE A 46 -8.80 3.04 -3.46
CA PHE A 46 -7.87 2.16 -2.77
C PHE A 46 -8.60 1.00 -2.05
N TYR A 47 -9.66 1.31 -1.31
CA TYR A 47 -10.48 0.31 -0.62
C TYR A 47 -11.23 -0.63 -1.57
N MET A 48 -11.60 -0.17 -2.77
CA MET A 48 -12.12 -1.05 -3.81
C MET A 48 -11.04 -2.04 -4.27
N ILE A 49 -9.78 -1.61 -4.40
CA ILE A 49 -8.67 -2.49 -4.82
C ILE A 49 -8.33 -3.49 -3.71
N VAL A 50 -8.31 -3.07 -2.45
CA VAL A 50 -8.09 -3.94 -1.29
C VAL A 50 -9.24 -4.96 -1.11
N GLY A 51 -10.47 -4.60 -1.51
CA GLY A 51 -11.67 -5.41 -1.32
C GLY A 51 -12.42 -5.13 -0.02
N LEU A 52 -12.17 -3.96 0.60
CA LEU A 52 -12.95 -3.42 1.73
C LEU A 52 -14.24 -2.77 1.26
N VAL A 53 -14.26 -2.21 0.06
CA VAL A 53 -15.42 -1.59 -0.58
C VAL A 53 -15.69 -2.32 -1.89
N ARG A 54 -16.94 -2.74 -2.11
CA ARG A 54 -17.36 -3.37 -3.36
C ARG A 54 -17.48 -2.33 -4.46
N VAL A 55 -16.97 -2.64 -5.65
CA VAL A 55 -17.17 -1.83 -6.86
C VAL A 55 -18.64 -1.87 -7.30
N ASP A 56 -19.18 -0.77 -7.80
CA ASP A 56 -20.50 -0.72 -8.41
C ASP A 56 -20.43 -1.10 -9.90
N SER A 57 -19.35 -0.68 -10.58
CA SER A 57 -19.00 -1.11 -11.94
C SER A 57 -17.50 -1.00 -12.21
N GLY A 58 -17.06 -1.50 -13.37
CA GLY A 58 -15.65 -1.66 -13.70
C GLY A 58 -15.11 -3.01 -13.21
N TRP A 59 -13.79 -3.21 -13.36
CA TRP A 59 -13.16 -4.46 -12.94
C TRP A 59 -11.75 -4.23 -12.38
N ILE A 60 -11.29 -5.19 -11.57
CA ILE A 60 -9.96 -5.26 -10.97
C ILE A 60 -9.40 -6.64 -11.25
N LYS A 61 -8.23 -6.72 -11.88
CA LYS A 61 -7.55 -7.97 -12.20
C LYS A 61 -6.12 -8.00 -11.68
N ILE A 62 -5.71 -9.19 -11.23
CA ILE A 62 -4.30 -9.53 -11.03
C ILE A 62 -3.95 -10.54 -12.12
N ASP A 63 -3.02 -10.17 -13.01
CA ASP A 63 -2.73 -10.92 -14.21
C ASP A 63 -4.05 -11.17 -14.99
N ASP A 64 -4.41 -12.42 -15.26
CA ASP A 64 -5.68 -12.79 -15.94
C ASP A 64 -6.83 -13.05 -14.95
N THR A 65 -6.59 -12.98 -13.64
CA THR A 65 -7.59 -13.32 -12.62
C THR A 65 -8.41 -12.10 -12.24
N ASP A 66 -9.72 -12.14 -12.48
CA ASP A 66 -10.66 -11.11 -12.03
C ASP A 66 -10.93 -11.26 -10.52
N ILE A 67 -10.57 -10.21 -9.77
CA ILE A 67 -10.76 -10.14 -8.31
C ILE A 67 -11.81 -9.12 -7.89
N SER A 68 -12.54 -8.52 -8.84
CA SER A 68 -13.46 -7.39 -8.62
C SER A 68 -14.45 -7.59 -7.47
N PHE A 69 -14.98 -8.82 -7.36
CA PHE A 69 -15.98 -9.17 -6.36
C PHE A 69 -15.45 -10.09 -5.25
N MET A 70 -14.16 -10.40 -5.28
CA MET A 70 -13.53 -11.20 -4.23
C MET A 70 -13.40 -10.40 -2.94
N PRO A 71 -13.71 -10.98 -1.78
CA PRO A 71 -13.49 -10.33 -0.49
C PRO A 71 -11.97 -10.21 -0.20
N MET A 72 -11.60 -9.28 0.68
CA MET A 72 -10.22 -8.95 1.02
C MET A 72 -9.35 -10.19 1.33
N HIS A 73 -9.83 -11.12 2.15
CA HIS A 73 -9.06 -12.32 2.51
C HIS A 73 -8.72 -13.21 1.30
N THR A 74 -9.60 -13.28 0.29
CA THR A 74 -9.31 -14.00 -0.96
C THR A 74 -8.29 -13.25 -1.81
N ARG A 75 -8.36 -11.91 -1.87
CA ARG A 75 -7.37 -11.11 -2.59
C ARG A 75 -5.97 -11.25 -2.02
N PHE A 76 -5.83 -11.47 -0.71
CA PHE A 76 -4.53 -11.80 -0.10
C PHE A 76 -3.95 -13.11 -0.65
N ILE A 77 -4.78 -14.12 -0.88
CA ILE A 77 -4.33 -15.38 -1.50
C ILE A 77 -3.82 -15.14 -2.93
N HIS A 78 -4.41 -14.17 -3.65
CA HIS A 78 -3.97 -13.79 -4.99
C HIS A 78 -2.75 -12.85 -5.01
N GLY A 79 -2.23 -12.48 -3.83
CA GLY A 79 -0.98 -11.74 -3.70
C GLY A 79 -1.12 -10.24 -3.43
N ILE A 80 -2.28 -9.74 -3.00
CA ILE A 80 -2.42 -8.37 -2.46
C ILE A 80 -2.12 -8.40 -0.96
N SER A 81 -1.33 -7.45 -0.48
CA SER A 81 -1.20 -7.13 0.93
C SER A 81 -1.52 -5.66 1.17
N TYR A 82 -2.01 -5.35 2.36
CA TYR A 82 -2.51 -4.01 2.69
C TYR A 82 -1.94 -3.53 4.02
N LEU A 83 -1.47 -2.29 4.02
CA LEU A 83 -1.02 -1.57 5.19
C LEU A 83 -1.95 -0.36 5.41
N PRO A 84 -2.80 -0.37 6.44
CA PRO A 84 -3.74 0.71 6.72
C PRO A 84 -3.04 1.98 7.22
N GLN A 85 -3.75 3.11 7.12
CA GLN A 85 -3.34 4.38 7.70
C GLN A 85 -3.28 4.29 9.23
N GLU A 86 -4.30 3.71 9.86
CA GLU A 86 -4.33 3.53 11.30
C GLU A 86 -3.40 2.38 11.75
N PRO A 87 -2.76 2.52 12.93
CA PRO A 87 -1.91 1.48 13.47
C PRO A 87 -2.63 0.13 13.61
N SER A 88 -2.10 -0.89 12.96
CA SER A 88 -2.66 -2.26 12.96
C SER A 88 -1.89 -3.23 13.85
N ILE A 89 -0.87 -2.76 14.57
CA ILE A 89 -0.02 -3.60 15.41
C ILE A 89 -0.78 -4.19 16.61
N PHE A 90 -0.48 -5.43 16.97
CA PHE A 90 -0.94 -6.03 18.22
C PHE A 90 -0.14 -5.43 19.39
N ARG A 91 -0.75 -4.52 20.11
CA ARG A 91 -0.09 -3.61 21.08
C ARG A 91 0.63 -4.32 22.22
N GLU A 92 0.06 -5.42 22.74
CA GLU A 92 0.60 -6.19 23.87
C GLU A 92 1.63 -7.25 23.46
N MET A 93 1.73 -7.53 22.17
CA MET A 93 2.71 -8.45 21.61
C MET A 93 4.01 -7.73 21.26
N THR A 94 5.14 -8.41 21.36
CA THR A 94 6.44 -7.90 20.89
C THR A 94 6.45 -7.76 19.37
N ALA A 95 7.42 -7.02 18.82
CA ALA A 95 7.63 -6.93 17.38
C ALA A 95 7.77 -8.32 16.74
N LYS A 96 8.55 -9.21 17.37
CA LYS A 96 8.71 -10.60 16.94
C LYS A 96 7.39 -11.36 16.91
N GLU A 97 6.62 -11.32 17.99
CA GLU A 97 5.35 -12.03 18.09
C GLU A 97 4.33 -11.52 17.08
N ASN A 98 4.31 -10.22 16.81
CA ASN A 98 3.49 -9.61 15.76
C ASN A 98 3.73 -10.24 14.38
N ILE A 99 4.99 -10.46 14.03
CA ILE A 99 5.38 -11.04 12.72
C ILE A 99 5.08 -12.54 12.71
N VAL A 100 5.48 -13.25 13.76
CA VAL A 100 5.28 -14.70 13.89
C VAL A 100 3.79 -15.06 13.83
N ALA A 101 2.91 -14.28 14.47
CA ALA A 101 1.47 -14.48 14.42
C ALA A 101 0.93 -14.52 12.98
N ILE A 102 1.44 -13.65 12.09
CA ILE A 102 1.04 -13.66 10.68
C ILE A 102 1.64 -14.84 9.92
N LEU A 103 2.93 -15.15 10.13
CA LEU A 103 3.57 -16.30 9.49
C LEU A 103 2.85 -17.62 9.82
N GLN A 104 2.38 -17.78 11.06
CA GLN A 104 1.64 -18.95 11.53
C GLN A 104 0.25 -19.12 10.90
N THR A 105 -0.33 -18.08 10.29
CA THR A 105 -1.60 -18.19 9.54
C THR A 105 -1.44 -19.09 8.32
N ASN A 106 -0.24 -19.17 7.76
CA ASN A 106 0.06 -20.07 6.65
C ASN A 106 0.38 -21.49 7.16
N LYS A 107 -0.66 -22.33 7.23
CA LYS A 107 -0.56 -23.73 7.70
C LYS A 107 0.39 -24.61 6.91
N LYS A 108 0.90 -24.17 5.75
CA LYS A 108 1.86 -24.93 4.94
C LYS A 108 3.31 -24.72 5.37
N LEU A 109 3.60 -23.69 6.19
CA LEU A 109 4.94 -23.42 6.68
C LEU A 109 5.29 -24.33 7.86
N SER A 110 6.43 -24.99 7.76
CA SER A 110 7.04 -25.69 8.91
C SER A 110 7.60 -24.66 9.92
N LYS A 111 7.94 -25.12 11.12
CA LYS A 111 8.58 -24.26 12.13
C LYS A 111 9.92 -23.69 11.63
N ASN A 112 10.67 -24.47 10.85
CA ASN A 112 11.93 -24.00 10.25
C ASN A 112 11.69 -22.93 9.18
N ASP A 113 10.67 -23.08 8.34
CA ASP A 113 10.29 -22.07 7.34
C ASP A 113 9.88 -20.75 7.99
N ILE A 114 9.12 -20.83 9.11
CA ILE A 114 8.73 -19.65 9.88
C ILE A 114 9.95 -18.94 10.45
N ASN A 115 10.90 -19.67 11.05
CA ASN A 115 12.13 -19.06 11.58
C ASN A 115 12.95 -18.40 10.47
N GLN A 116 13.16 -19.07 9.36
CA GLN A 116 13.90 -18.52 8.22
C GLN A 116 13.21 -17.27 7.63
N ALA A 117 11.88 -17.30 7.49
CA ALA A 117 11.12 -16.15 7.02
C ALA A 117 11.21 -14.97 8.01
N LEU A 118 11.16 -15.24 9.31
CA LEU A 118 11.33 -14.24 10.35
C LEU A 118 12.72 -13.60 10.29
N ASP A 119 13.80 -14.39 10.21
CA ASP A 119 15.18 -13.89 10.15
C ASP A 119 15.38 -13.00 8.91
N ASN A 120 14.83 -13.40 7.77
CA ASN A 120 14.86 -12.60 6.55
C ASN A 120 14.15 -11.24 6.72
N LEU A 121 12.98 -11.21 7.37
CA LEU A 121 12.23 -9.98 7.62
C LEU A 121 12.94 -9.08 8.64
N ILE A 122 13.56 -9.66 9.67
CA ILE A 122 14.35 -8.93 10.68
C ILE A 122 15.50 -8.20 10.00
N THR A 123 16.26 -8.89 9.16
CA THR A 123 17.41 -8.33 8.45
C THR A 123 16.97 -7.27 7.46
N LYS A 124 15.95 -7.56 6.64
CA LYS A 124 15.46 -6.67 5.58
C LYS A 124 14.91 -5.34 6.08
N LEU A 125 14.28 -5.36 7.25
CA LEU A 125 13.59 -4.19 7.82
C LEU A 125 14.31 -3.61 9.02
N ASP A 126 15.54 -4.09 9.31
CA ASP A 126 16.37 -3.64 10.45
C ASP A 126 15.59 -3.61 11.78
N LEU A 127 15.04 -4.78 12.18
CA LEU A 127 14.19 -4.89 13.36
C LEU A 127 14.94 -5.35 14.61
N MET A 128 16.22 -5.70 14.50
CA MET A 128 16.98 -6.38 15.55
C MET A 128 16.93 -5.63 16.90
N ASN A 129 17.08 -4.30 16.87
CA ASN A 129 17.22 -3.48 18.07
C ASN A 129 15.95 -3.40 18.90
N PHE A 130 14.77 -3.63 18.31
CA PHE A 130 13.48 -3.54 19.00
C PHE A 130 12.61 -4.79 18.85
N LEU A 131 13.22 -5.91 18.43
CA LEU A 131 12.51 -7.16 18.15
C LEU A 131 11.69 -7.68 19.36
N ASN A 132 12.21 -7.47 20.57
CA ASN A 132 11.57 -7.88 21.83
C ASN A 132 10.75 -6.76 22.49
N THR A 133 10.66 -5.58 21.89
CA THR A 133 9.87 -4.45 22.38
C THR A 133 8.40 -4.67 22.09
N LYS A 134 7.52 -4.42 23.03
CA LYS A 134 6.06 -4.49 22.82
C LYS A 134 5.57 -3.41 21.86
N GLY A 135 4.55 -3.74 21.07
CA GLY A 135 3.97 -2.84 20.06
C GLY A 135 3.56 -1.47 20.62
N ILE A 136 3.06 -1.43 21.85
CA ILE A 136 2.68 -0.16 22.53
C ILE A 136 3.87 0.76 22.83
N GLN A 137 5.08 0.23 22.92
CA GLN A 137 6.31 0.96 23.27
C GLN A 137 7.13 1.38 22.05
N LEU A 138 6.79 0.89 20.86
CA LEU A 138 7.50 1.22 19.63
C LEU A 138 7.26 2.68 19.24
N SER A 139 8.30 3.35 18.77
CA SER A 139 8.20 4.63 18.07
C SER A 139 7.34 4.50 16.80
N GLY A 140 6.95 5.63 16.19
CA GLY A 140 6.16 5.64 14.96
C GLY A 140 6.85 4.90 13.81
N GLY A 141 8.15 5.15 13.60
CA GLY A 141 8.96 4.52 12.57
C GLY A 141 9.18 3.02 12.81
N GLU A 142 9.55 2.63 14.03
CA GLU A 142 9.71 1.21 14.41
C GLU A 142 8.41 0.43 14.24
N ARG A 143 7.30 0.99 14.69
CA ARG A 143 5.98 0.40 14.52
C ARG A 143 5.66 0.19 13.05
N ARG A 144 5.91 1.20 12.19
CA ARG A 144 5.66 1.10 10.75
C ARG A 144 6.49 0.01 10.09
N ARG A 145 7.75 -0.17 10.49
CA ARG A 145 8.59 -1.27 10.01
C ARG A 145 8.02 -2.64 10.39
N VAL A 146 7.51 -2.82 11.62
CA VAL A 146 6.87 -4.07 12.04
C VAL A 146 5.58 -4.33 11.27
N GLU A 147 4.77 -3.31 11.00
CA GLU A 147 3.56 -3.42 10.20
C GLU A 147 3.87 -3.80 8.74
N ILE A 148 4.92 -3.23 8.15
CA ILE A 148 5.42 -3.63 6.83
C ILE A 148 5.89 -5.09 6.87
N ALA A 149 6.64 -5.52 7.90
CA ALA A 149 7.06 -6.91 8.06
C ALA A 149 5.88 -7.87 8.07
N ARG A 150 4.81 -7.52 8.79
CA ARG A 150 3.57 -8.31 8.83
C ARG A 150 2.92 -8.41 7.44
N ALA A 151 2.87 -7.30 6.71
CA ALA A 151 2.33 -7.29 5.36
C ALA A 151 3.16 -8.16 4.38
N LEU A 152 4.49 -8.18 4.54
CA LEU A 152 5.41 -8.98 3.74
C LEU A 152 5.44 -10.47 4.12
N ALA A 153 5.03 -10.82 5.35
CA ALA A 153 5.01 -12.20 5.82
C ALA A 153 4.20 -13.15 4.92
N LEU A 154 3.23 -12.61 4.18
CA LEU A 154 2.40 -13.35 3.22
C LEU A 154 3.00 -13.42 1.82
N LYS A 155 4.22 -12.88 1.58
CA LYS A 155 4.92 -12.83 0.29
C LYS A 155 4.04 -12.27 -0.83
N PRO A 156 3.54 -11.02 -0.71
CA PRO A 156 2.63 -10.45 -1.68
C PRO A 156 3.35 -10.16 -3.02
N LYS A 157 2.57 -10.17 -4.11
CA LYS A 157 2.95 -9.62 -5.41
C LYS A 157 2.80 -8.08 -5.42
N PHE A 158 1.77 -7.60 -4.71
CA PHE A 158 1.42 -6.18 -4.61
C PHE A 158 1.21 -5.77 -3.15
N LEU A 159 1.85 -4.69 -2.75
CA LEU A 159 1.73 -4.08 -1.44
C LEU A 159 1.04 -2.72 -1.56
N LEU A 160 -0.11 -2.59 -0.92
CA LEU A 160 -0.91 -1.37 -0.92
C LEU A 160 -0.70 -0.63 0.40
N LEU A 161 -0.20 0.61 0.32
CA LEU A 161 0.18 1.44 1.46
C LEU A 161 -0.74 2.66 1.54
N ASP A 162 -1.58 2.72 2.57
CA ASP A 162 -2.47 3.85 2.82
C ASP A 162 -1.79 4.82 3.77
N GLU A 163 -1.44 6.01 3.27
CA GLU A 163 -0.73 7.06 3.98
C GLU A 163 0.47 6.56 4.82
N PRO A 164 1.47 5.89 4.20
CA PRO A 164 2.56 5.25 4.93
C PRO A 164 3.44 6.19 5.73
N PHE A 165 3.40 7.50 5.45
CA PHE A 165 4.23 8.52 6.09
C PHE A 165 3.49 9.33 7.14
N ALA A 166 2.19 9.08 7.35
CA ALA A 166 1.39 9.83 8.31
C ALA A 166 1.83 9.59 9.76
N GLY A 167 2.02 10.68 10.52
CA GLY A 167 2.36 10.62 11.94
C GLY A 167 3.75 10.06 12.27
N ILE A 168 4.68 10.08 11.30
CA ILE A 168 6.06 9.62 11.44
C ILE A 168 7.00 10.84 11.35
N ASP A 169 8.10 10.82 12.10
CA ASP A 169 9.12 11.86 12.05
C ASP A 169 9.87 11.85 10.71
N PRO A 170 10.47 13.01 10.29
CA PRO A 170 11.11 13.14 8.97
C PRO A 170 12.26 12.14 8.71
N ILE A 171 13.01 11.75 9.74
CA ILE A 171 14.12 10.80 9.59
C ILE A 171 13.56 9.42 9.28
N SER A 172 12.56 8.98 10.05
CA SER A 172 11.86 7.72 9.82
C SER A 172 11.15 7.68 8.46
N VAL A 173 10.62 8.81 7.95
CA VAL A 173 10.05 8.88 6.59
C VAL A 173 11.09 8.49 5.54
N ILE A 174 12.31 9.03 5.62
CA ILE A 174 13.42 8.70 4.68
C ILE A 174 13.74 7.20 4.73
N GLU A 175 13.78 6.62 5.93
CA GLU A 175 14.05 5.19 6.11
C GLU A 175 12.94 4.32 5.51
N ILE A 176 11.66 4.68 5.73
CA ILE A 176 10.53 3.96 5.14
C ILE A 176 10.53 4.10 3.61
N GLN A 177 10.86 5.28 3.06
CA GLN A 177 11.01 5.47 1.61
C GLN A 177 12.09 4.54 1.02
N LYS A 178 13.23 4.39 1.72
CA LYS A 178 14.29 3.47 1.32
C LYS A 178 13.79 2.02 1.31
N ILE A 179 13.12 1.59 2.36
CA ILE A 179 12.51 0.26 2.45
C ILE A 179 11.53 0.04 1.27
N ILE A 180 10.65 0.98 0.98
CA ILE A 180 9.69 0.89 -0.12
C ILE A 180 10.40 0.70 -1.46
N LYS A 181 11.47 1.45 -1.73
CA LYS A 181 12.27 1.30 -2.95
C LYS A 181 12.95 -0.06 -3.05
N GLU A 182 13.51 -0.55 -1.94
CA GLU A 182 14.12 -1.88 -1.89
C GLU A 182 13.09 -2.99 -2.16
N LEU A 183 11.87 -2.87 -1.62
CA LEU A 183 10.79 -3.81 -1.88
C LEU A 183 10.36 -3.81 -3.35
N ALA A 184 10.31 -2.64 -3.99
CA ALA A 184 10.04 -2.55 -5.42
C ALA A 184 11.16 -3.21 -6.24
N ASN A 185 12.43 -2.95 -5.91
CA ASN A 185 13.58 -3.60 -6.56
C ASN A 185 13.55 -5.14 -6.42
N ASP A 186 12.96 -5.66 -5.34
CA ASP A 186 12.73 -7.10 -5.15
C ASP A 186 11.54 -7.66 -5.94
N GLY A 187 10.90 -6.82 -6.77
CA GLY A 187 9.82 -7.22 -7.66
C GLY A 187 8.42 -7.10 -7.07
N ILE A 188 8.23 -6.42 -5.94
CA ILE A 188 6.90 -6.14 -5.37
C ILE A 188 6.34 -4.88 -6.02
N GLY A 189 5.14 -4.95 -6.63
CA GLY A 189 4.43 -3.76 -7.09
C GLY A 189 3.84 -3.01 -5.90
N ILE A 190 4.04 -1.68 -5.82
CA ILE A 190 3.63 -0.89 -4.66
C ILE A 190 2.67 0.21 -5.09
N LEU A 191 1.47 0.24 -4.48
CA LEU A 191 0.51 1.33 -4.62
C LEU A 191 0.50 2.15 -3.34
N ILE A 192 0.71 3.47 -3.45
CA ILE A 192 0.75 4.38 -2.31
C ILE A 192 -0.32 5.45 -2.45
N THR A 193 -1.11 5.67 -1.40
CA THR A 193 -1.86 6.91 -1.22
C THR A 193 -1.18 7.75 -0.14
N ASP A 194 -1.06 9.05 -0.34
CA ASP A 194 -0.60 9.97 0.70
C ASP A 194 -1.09 11.39 0.42
N HIS A 195 -1.20 12.19 1.46
CA HIS A 195 -1.47 13.62 1.37
C HIS A 195 -0.18 14.44 1.24
N ASN A 196 0.98 13.86 1.60
CA ASN A 196 2.28 14.48 1.41
C ASN A 196 2.79 14.23 -0.01
N VAL A 197 2.39 15.12 -0.89
CA VAL A 197 2.67 15.04 -2.35
C VAL A 197 4.15 14.90 -2.65
N ARG A 198 4.98 15.74 -2.01
CA ARG A 198 6.42 15.78 -2.31
C ARG A 198 7.11 14.48 -1.96
N GLU A 199 6.81 13.96 -0.77
CA GLU A 199 7.40 12.71 -0.28
C GLU A 199 7.00 11.53 -1.17
N THR A 200 5.74 11.49 -1.59
CA THR A 200 5.24 10.41 -2.45
C THR A 200 5.80 10.51 -3.87
N LEU A 201 5.80 11.70 -4.47
CA LEU A 201 6.33 11.90 -5.82
C LEU A 201 7.84 11.57 -5.91
N ASN A 202 8.61 11.75 -4.82
CA ASN A 202 10.04 11.45 -4.80
C ASN A 202 10.37 9.96 -4.93
N ILE A 203 9.42 9.07 -4.67
CA ILE A 203 9.66 7.62 -4.72
C ILE A 203 8.83 6.91 -5.80
N CYS A 204 7.81 7.55 -6.36
CA CYS A 204 6.95 6.92 -7.37
C CYS A 204 7.55 6.98 -8.77
N ASP A 205 7.47 5.87 -9.50
CA ASP A 205 7.79 5.80 -10.92
C ASP A 205 6.71 6.47 -11.76
N LYS A 206 5.44 6.24 -11.38
CA LYS A 206 4.25 6.79 -12.01
C LYS A 206 3.25 7.20 -10.93
N SER A 207 2.45 8.23 -11.18
CA SER A 207 1.36 8.59 -10.29
C SER A 207 0.10 8.96 -11.07
N TYR A 208 -1.04 8.71 -10.43
CA TYR A 208 -2.37 9.12 -10.89
C TYR A 208 -2.89 10.19 -9.94
N VAL A 209 -3.31 11.31 -10.48
CA VAL A 209 -3.93 12.38 -9.69
C VAL A 209 -5.43 12.32 -9.87
N ILE A 210 -6.14 12.10 -8.76
CA ILE A 210 -7.61 12.04 -8.74
C ILE A 210 -8.15 13.36 -8.21
N ASN A 211 -9.19 13.86 -8.84
CA ASN A 211 -10.01 14.96 -8.36
C ASN A 211 -11.48 14.69 -8.65
N ALA A 212 -12.35 14.97 -7.69
CA ALA A 212 -13.81 14.80 -7.81
C ALA A 212 -14.24 13.42 -8.39
N GLY A 213 -13.50 12.35 -8.06
CA GLY A 213 -13.78 10.98 -8.47
C GLY A 213 -13.24 10.57 -9.83
N GLU A 214 -12.43 11.40 -10.49
CA GLU A 214 -11.88 11.14 -11.82
C GLU A 214 -10.37 11.32 -11.85
N VAL A 215 -9.68 10.56 -12.70
CA VAL A 215 -8.24 10.77 -12.96
C VAL A 215 -8.07 11.99 -13.86
N ILE A 216 -7.50 13.07 -13.32
CA ILE A 216 -7.27 14.31 -14.07
C ILE A 216 -5.89 14.39 -14.72
N ALA A 217 -4.93 13.61 -14.23
CA ALA A 217 -3.59 13.50 -14.81
C ALA A 217 -2.94 12.19 -14.37
N SER A 218 -2.05 11.66 -15.22
CA SER A 218 -1.18 10.55 -14.87
C SER A 218 0.16 10.70 -15.59
N GLY A 219 1.24 10.20 -14.99
CA GLY A 219 2.58 10.26 -15.55
C GLY A 219 3.66 10.17 -14.48
N SER A 220 4.89 10.41 -14.87
CA SER A 220 6.04 10.52 -13.97
C SER A 220 5.94 11.76 -13.07
N SER A 221 6.67 11.75 -11.95
CA SER A 221 6.73 12.89 -11.03
C SER A 221 7.14 14.19 -11.74
N LYS A 222 8.08 14.12 -12.70
CA LYS A 222 8.55 15.28 -13.47
C LYS A 222 7.46 15.89 -14.35
N GLU A 223 6.63 15.05 -14.94
CA GLU A 223 5.50 15.47 -15.80
C GLU A 223 4.38 16.09 -14.95
N LEU A 224 4.04 15.45 -13.83
CA LEU A 224 2.96 15.90 -12.95
C LEU A 224 3.26 17.24 -12.28
N ILE A 225 4.50 17.47 -11.83
CA ILE A 225 4.92 18.77 -11.25
C ILE A 225 4.81 19.90 -12.26
N LYS A 226 4.96 19.64 -13.56
CA LYS A 226 4.84 20.65 -14.62
C LYS A 226 3.40 20.84 -15.13
N ASN A 227 2.51 19.91 -14.83
CA ASN A 227 1.14 19.93 -15.31
C ASN A 227 0.35 21.09 -14.68
N LYS A 228 -0.24 21.94 -15.51
CA LYS A 228 -0.99 23.12 -15.07
C LYS A 228 -2.20 22.76 -14.21
N ILE A 229 -2.97 21.75 -14.60
CA ILE A 229 -4.17 21.28 -13.88
C ILE A 229 -3.77 20.75 -12.51
N VAL A 230 -2.70 19.98 -12.41
CA VAL A 230 -2.19 19.43 -11.14
C VAL A 230 -1.72 20.56 -10.22
N LYS A 231 -1.06 21.58 -10.77
CA LYS A 231 -0.66 22.77 -9.98
C LYS A 231 -1.87 23.50 -9.41
N GLU A 232 -2.86 23.81 -10.23
CA GLU A 232 -4.04 24.57 -9.81
C GLU A 232 -4.90 23.80 -8.79
N VAL A 233 -5.04 22.49 -8.95
CA VAL A 233 -5.98 21.69 -8.16
C VAL A 233 -5.32 21.12 -6.89
N TYR A 234 -3.99 20.88 -6.91
CA TYR A 234 -3.38 20.05 -5.88
C TYR A 234 -2.03 20.53 -5.35
N LEU A 235 -1.20 21.19 -6.14
CA LEU A 235 0.12 21.65 -5.68
C LEU A 235 0.12 23.11 -5.14
N GLY A 236 -0.93 23.88 -5.41
CA GLY A 236 -1.14 25.26 -4.92
C GLY A 236 -0.26 26.28 -5.61
#